data_c89d2ef43075953de7379259bfea2d8c
#
_entry.id   c89d2ef43075953de7379259bfea2d8c
#
_cell.length_a   1.000
_cell.length_b   1.000
_cell.length_c   1.000
_cell.angle_alpha   90.00
_cell.angle_beta   90.00
_cell.angle_gamma   90.00
#
_symmetry.space_group_name_H-M   'P 1'
#
loop_
_entity.id
_entity.type
_entity.pdbx_description
1 polymer ?
#
loop_
_entity_poly.entity_id
_entity_poly.type
_entity_poly.pdbx_seq_one_letter_code
_entity_poly.pdbx_strand_id
1 'polypeptide(L)'
;MGRSPIDWVPPGAWLTPGYAEWAPPAALQGAVACLWARVSPERAGQSDQSAQSGLVLPDACSDLIWERGVGGYVAGPDTGPARPTIKPGTVIVGVRFRPSAGGQALKTPLSEIANQRVPLAELLPPAARRLSPALDPAEAAGRVLDLVGGLIAESAPDRAMARAAVLLRDPAARAETVAAEVGLSERQFRRRSQAAAGYGPKTLQRVLRFHRFVRLLDAAPDPIPALGPTPAPAPGSAPLARTRVPDRAHAGPSAPPHLAALAAQVGYADQAHLTRECSALSGFTPAALARVRRTRQG
;
A
#
# COMPACT_ATOMS: atom_id res chain seq x y z
N MET A 1 -12.49 24.66 -23.71
CA MET A 1 -11.38 23.73 -23.93
C MET A 1 -11.06 23.09 -22.60
N GLY A 2 -11.52 21.87 -22.35
CA GLY A 2 -11.19 21.12 -21.14
C GLY A 2 -9.70 20.76 -21.15
N ARG A 3 -9.00 20.99 -20.04
CA ARG A 3 -7.63 20.51 -19.87
C ARG A 3 -7.60 18.99 -20.05
N SER A 4 -6.58 18.49 -20.76
CA SER A 4 -6.36 17.05 -20.86
C SER A 4 -6.27 16.45 -19.45
N PRO A 5 -6.84 15.27 -19.18
CA PRO A 5 -6.78 14.62 -17.86
C PRO A 5 -5.35 14.41 -17.32
N ILE A 6 -4.32 14.52 -18.17
CA ILE A 6 -2.91 14.34 -17.83
C ILE A 6 -2.11 15.64 -17.70
N ASP A 7 -2.73 16.83 -17.86
CA ASP A 7 -2.03 18.12 -17.76
C ASP A 7 -1.39 18.40 -16.39
N TRP A 8 -1.70 17.58 -15.38
CA TRP A 8 -1.17 17.68 -14.01
C TRP A 8 0.01 16.73 -13.75
N VAL A 9 0.36 15.84 -14.68
CA VAL A 9 1.60 15.05 -14.63
C VAL A 9 2.62 15.71 -15.55
N PRO A 10 3.83 15.98 -15.08
CA PRO A 10 4.86 16.61 -15.92
C PRO A 10 5.09 15.82 -17.21
N PRO A 11 5.21 16.49 -18.37
CA PRO A 11 5.52 15.84 -19.63
C PRO A 11 6.75 14.94 -19.50
N GLY A 12 6.67 13.70 -19.98
CA GLY A 12 7.78 12.74 -19.90
C GLY A 12 7.95 12.01 -18.57
N ALA A 13 7.27 12.43 -17.51
CA ALA A 13 7.35 11.78 -16.19
C ALA A 13 6.95 10.29 -16.23
N TRP A 14 6.10 9.90 -17.17
CA TRP A 14 5.69 8.51 -17.41
C TRP A 14 6.80 7.59 -17.91
N LEU A 15 7.90 8.14 -18.41
CA LEU A 15 9.04 7.41 -18.99
C LEU A 15 10.30 7.49 -18.12
N THR A 16 10.23 8.17 -16.98
CA THR A 16 11.37 8.24 -16.06
C THR A 16 11.58 6.87 -15.41
N PRO A 17 12.78 6.28 -15.49
CA PRO A 17 13.07 5.02 -14.82
C PRO A 17 12.77 5.08 -13.31
N GLY A 18 12.18 4.01 -12.81
CA GLY A 18 11.79 3.91 -11.40
C GLY A 18 10.28 3.83 -11.18
N TYR A 19 9.87 4.18 -9.97
CA TYR A 19 8.47 4.23 -9.55
C TYR A 19 8.12 5.66 -9.13
N ALA A 20 6.98 6.16 -9.60
CA ALA A 20 6.49 7.49 -9.25
C ALA A 20 4.99 7.45 -8.97
N GLU A 21 4.53 8.30 -8.06
CA GLU A 21 3.12 8.51 -7.72
C GLU A 21 2.74 9.99 -7.86
N TRP A 22 1.50 10.25 -8.28
CA TRP A 22 0.92 11.59 -8.38
C TRP A 22 -0.45 11.64 -7.71
N ALA A 23 -0.75 12.77 -7.09
CA ALA A 23 -2.07 13.02 -6.54
C ALA A 23 -3.15 13.02 -7.64
N PRO A 24 -4.33 12.45 -7.41
CA PRO A 24 -5.39 12.46 -8.41
C PRO A 24 -6.02 13.86 -8.53
N PRO A 25 -6.65 14.19 -9.67
CA PRO A 25 -7.48 15.38 -9.82
C PRO A 25 -8.51 15.49 -8.70
N ALA A 26 -8.86 16.74 -8.32
CA ALA A 26 -9.78 16.99 -7.20
C ALA A 26 -11.09 16.21 -7.30
N ALA A 27 -11.66 16.08 -8.50
CA ALA A 27 -12.89 15.33 -8.75
C ALA A 27 -12.80 13.83 -8.43
N LEU A 28 -11.60 13.25 -8.45
CA LEU A 28 -11.36 11.82 -8.21
C LEU A 28 -10.81 11.51 -6.81
N GLN A 29 -10.41 12.52 -6.02
CA GLN A 29 -9.76 12.33 -4.72
C GLN A 29 -10.59 11.53 -3.71
N GLY A 30 -11.91 11.54 -3.84
CA GLY A 30 -12.79 10.75 -2.99
C GLY A 30 -12.69 9.24 -3.21
N ALA A 31 -12.35 8.81 -4.44
CA ALA A 31 -12.31 7.41 -4.86
C ALA A 31 -10.91 6.90 -5.22
N VAL A 32 -10.03 7.78 -5.68
CA VAL A 32 -8.66 7.47 -6.11
C VAL A 32 -7.66 7.89 -5.03
N ALA A 33 -6.70 7.03 -4.74
CA ALA A 33 -5.61 7.30 -3.82
C ALA A 33 -4.46 8.02 -4.55
N CYS A 34 -4.01 7.47 -5.67
CA CYS A 34 -2.97 8.04 -6.54
C CYS A 34 -3.08 7.50 -7.96
N LEU A 35 -2.45 8.21 -8.90
CA LEU A 35 -1.93 7.61 -10.11
C LEU A 35 -0.50 7.22 -9.86
N TRP A 36 -0.04 6.22 -10.59
CA TRP A 36 1.34 5.77 -10.48
C TRP A 36 1.86 5.23 -11.81
N ALA A 37 3.16 5.31 -11.99
CA ALA A 37 3.84 4.65 -13.09
C ALA A 37 5.09 3.93 -12.60
N ARG A 38 5.46 2.90 -13.33
CA ARG A 38 6.71 2.19 -13.16
C ARG A 38 7.36 1.95 -14.50
N VAL A 39 8.62 2.36 -14.60
CA VAL A 39 9.47 2.14 -15.77
C VAL A 39 10.68 1.34 -15.33
N SER A 40 10.85 0.15 -15.88
CA SER A 40 12.03 -0.69 -15.64
C SER A 40 13.12 -0.34 -16.64
N PRO A 41 14.39 -0.20 -16.22
CA PRO A 41 15.50 0.02 -17.17
C PRO A 41 15.57 -1.09 -18.22
N GLU A 42 15.95 -0.75 -19.45
CA GLU A 42 16.09 -1.73 -20.54
C GLU A 42 17.23 -2.73 -20.33
N ARG A 43 18.28 -2.32 -19.60
CA ARG A 43 19.42 -3.17 -19.24
C ARG A 43 19.42 -3.41 -17.73
N ALA A 44 19.29 -4.67 -17.34
CA ALA A 44 19.56 -5.08 -15.98
C ALA A 44 21.08 -5.06 -15.76
N GLY A 45 21.58 -4.14 -14.97
CA GLY A 45 22.92 -4.28 -14.39
C GLY A 45 22.93 -5.52 -13.49
N GLN A 46 24.06 -6.25 -13.44
CA GLN A 46 24.19 -7.47 -12.63
C GLN A 46 23.95 -7.26 -11.12
N SER A 47 23.97 -6.01 -10.64
CA SER A 47 23.69 -5.63 -9.24
C SER A 47 22.20 -5.49 -8.93
N ASP A 48 21.30 -5.59 -9.89
CA ASP A 48 19.91 -5.12 -9.78
C ASP A 48 18.85 -6.23 -9.75
N GLN A 49 19.25 -7.50 -9.58
CA GLN A 49 18.29 -8.60 -9.46
C GLN A 49 17.34 -8.45 -8.26
N SER A 50 17.75 -7.74 -7.21
CA SER A 50 16.90 -7.40 -6.07
C SER A 50 15.94 -6.22 -6.34
N ALA A 51 16.30 -5.31 -7.25
CA ALA A 51 15.48 -4.16 -7.64
C ALA A 51 14.37 -4.54 -8.64
N GLN A 52 14.51 -5.65 -9.36
CA GLN A 52 13.56 -6.10 -10.38
C GLN A 52 12.31 -6.76 -9.79
N SER A 53 12.37 -7.33 -8.59
CA SER A 53 11.19 -7.84 -7.92
C SER A 53 10.53 -6.73 -7.11
N GLY A 54 9.51 -6.09 -7.70
CA GLY A 54 8.70 -5.11 -6.98
C GLY A 54 7.95 -5.76 -5.83
N LEU A 55 8.44 -5.64 -4.59
CA LEU A 55 7.63 -6.04 -3.43
C LEU A 55 6.41 -5.12 -3.35
N VAL A 56 5.24 -5.68 -3.57
CA VAL A 56 3.94 -5.03 -3.33
C VAL A 56 3.45 -5.48 -1.96
N LEU A 57 3.19 -4.53 -1.09
CA LEU A 57 2.68 -4.77 0.25
C LEU A 57 1.16 -4.56 0.28
N PRO A 58 0.42 -5.32 1.09
CA PRO A 58 -1.00 -5.08 1.29
C PRO A 58 -1.26 -3.65 1.79
N ASP A 59 -2.12 -2.91 1.10
CA ASP A 59 -2.53 -1.53 1.42
C ASP A 59 -4.05 -1.34 1.43
N ALA A 60 -4.80 -2.42 1.25
CA ALA A 60 -6.25 -2.45 1.14
C ALA A 60 -6.81 -1.76 -0.12
N CYS A 61 -5.98 -1.51 -1.10
CA CYS A 61 -6.35 -0.90 -2.37
C CYS A 61 -6.50 -1.95 -3.47
N SER A 62 -7.13 -1.56 -4.56
CA SER A 62 -7.12 -2.24 -5.85
C SER A 62 -6.63 -1.25 -6.89
N ASP A 63 -6.02 -1.76 -7.96
CA ASP A 63 -5.48 -0.92 -9.02
C ASP A 63 -6.07 -1.32 -10.38
N LEU A 64 -6.46 -0.34 -11.21
CA LEU A 64 -6.64 -0.53 -12.63
C LEU A 64 -5.34 -0.18 -13.32
N ILE A 65 -4.79 -1.11 -14.07
CA ILE A 65 -3.42 -1.07 -14.57
C ILE A 65 -3.42 -1.27 -16.08
N TRP A 66 -2.56 -0.57 -16.77
CA TRP A 66 -2.12 -0.86 -18.12
C TRP A 66 -0.62 -1.16 -18.12
N GLU A 67 -0.24 -2.19 -18.84
CA GLU A 67 1.15 -2.60 -19.02
C GLU A 67 1.46 -2.73 -20.52
N ARG A 68 2.58 -2.15 -20.97
CA ARG A 68 3.03 -2.24 -22.36
C ARG A 68 3.21 -3.69 -22.76
N GLY A 69 2.63 -4.07 -23.89
CA GLY A 69 2.68 -5.43 -24.43
C GLY A 69 1.72 -6.43 -23.78
N VAL A 70 1.04 -6.05 -22.68
CA VAL A 70 0.04 -6.88 -21.96
C VAL A 70 -1.37 -6.30 -22.14
N GLY A 71 -1.52 -4.98 -21.97
CA GLY A 71 -2.82 -4.30 -22.01
C GLY A 71 -3.37 -4.01 -20.61
N GLY A 72 -4.69 -3.83 -20.51
CA GLY A 72 -5.39 -3.51 -19.27
C GLY A 72 -5.68 -4.72 -18.38
N TYR A 73 -5.45 -4.60 -17.08
CA TYR A 73 -5.86 -5.57 -16.05
C TYR A 73 -6.17 -4.88 -14.72
N VAL A 74 -6.82 -5.59 -13.82
CA VAL A 74 -7.10 -5.15 -12.46
C VAL A 74 -6.27 -5.97 -11.49
N ALA A 75 -5.55 -5.28 -10.60
CA ALA A 75 -4.96 -5.89 -9.42
C ALA A 75 -5.96 -5.78 -8.27
N GLY A 76 -6.44 -6.91 -7.78
CA GLY A 76 -7.27 -6.98 -6.58
C GLY A 76 -6.46 -6.72 -5.31
N PRO A 77 -7.14 -6.49 -4.19
CA PRO A 77 -6.47 -6.23 -2.92
C PRO A 77 -5.72 -7.46 -2.43
N ASP A 78 -4.46 -7.27 -2.08
CA ASP A 78 -3.60 -8.35 -1.59
C ASP A 78 -3.76 -8.54 -0.07
N THR A 79 -3.73 -9.79 0.39
CA THR A 79 -3.76 -10.16 1.82
C THR A 79 -2.38 -10.52 2.38
N GLY A 80 -1.38 -10.61 1.50
CA GLY A 80 0.02 -10.88 1.78
C GLY A 80 0.93 -10.17 0.78
N PRO A 81 2.25 -10.37 0.87
CA PRO A 81 3.20 -9.74 -0.05
C PRO A 81 3.09 -10.34 -1.45
N ALA A 82 2.98 -9.51 -2.48
CA ALA A 82 3.10 -9.93 -3.87
C ALA A 82 4.47 -9.53 -4.45
N ARG A 83 5.03 -10.39 -5.30
CA ARG A 83 6.33 -10.18 -5.95
C ARG A 83 6.18 -10.37 -7.45
N PRO A 84 5.59 -9.40 -8.16
CA PRO A 84 5.50 -9.48 -9.60
C PRO A 84 6.90 -9.50 -10.22
N THR A 85 7.09 -10.39 -11.20
CA THR A 85 8.30 -10.38 -12.02
C THR A 85 8.20 -9.24 -13.02
N ILE A 86 9.10 -8.26 -12.90
CA ILE A 86 9.15 -7.10 -13.78
C ILE A 86 10.30 -7.29 -14.74
N LYS A 87 10.00 -7.40 -16.03
CA LYS A 87 11.01 -7.57 -17.06
C LYS A 87 11.73 -6.23 -17.36
N PRO A 88 12.99 -6.25 -17.84
CA PRO A 88 13.63 -5.06 -18.37
C PRO A 88 12.76 -4.39 -19.45
N GLY A 89 12.73 -3.07 -19.50
CA GLY A 89 11.94 -2.29 -20.45
C GLY A 89 10.43 -2.28 -20.18
N THR A 90 9.94 -2.90 -19.08
CA THR A 90 8.52 -2.86 -18.73
C THR A 90 8.09 -1.42 -18.39
N VAL A 91 6.98 -1.01 -18.97
CA VAL A 91 6.30 0.26 -18.63
C VAL A 91 4.89 -0.07 -18.16
N ILE A 92 4.58 0.36 -16.94
CA ILE A 92 3.28 0.15 -16.29
C ILE A 92 2.73 1.50 -15.86
N VAL A 93 1.44 1.71 -16.08
CA VAL A 93 0.69 2.87 -15.59
C VAL A 93 -0.54 2.36 -14.86
N GLY A 94 -0.82 2.91 -13.69
CA GLY A 94 -1.95 2.48 -12.89
C GLY A 94 -2.67 3.61 -12.15
N VAL A 95 -3.93 3.36 -11.84
CA VAL A 95 -4.75 4.16 -10.93
C VAL A 95 -5.11 3.29 -9.75
N ARG A 96 -4.76 3.76 -8.56
CA ARG A 96 -5.06 3.09 -7.30
C ARG A 96 -6.37 3.61 -6.71
N PHE A 97 -7.33 2.71 -6.53
CA PHE A 97 -8.56 3.00 -5.83
C PHE A 97 -8.37 2.99 -4.31
N ARG A 98 -9.08 3.88 -3.63
CA ARG A 98 -9.18 3.82 -2.16
C ARG A 98 -9.93 2.55 -1.71
N PRO A 99 -9.70 2.06 -0.47
CA PRO A 99 -10.29 0.82 0.05
C PRO A 99 -11.82 0.71 -0.02
N SER A 100 -12.53 1.80 -0.28
CA SER A 100 -14.00 1.84 -0.33
C SER A 100 -14.58 2.05 -1.73
N ALA A 101 -13.75 2.23 -2.76
CA ALA A 101 -14.21 2.71 -4.07
C ALA A 101 -14.05 1.68 -5.19
N GLY A 102 -13.01 0.83 -5.15
CA GLY A 102 -12.67 -0.06 -6.25
C GLY A 102 -13.79 -1.01 -6.63
N GLY A 103 -14.43 -1.67 -5.65
CA GLY A 103 -15.50 -2.64 -5.92
C GLY A 103 -16.70 -2.06 -6.64
N GLN A 104 -17.06 -0.81 -6.32
CA GLN A 104 -18.18 -0.13 -6.98
C GLN A 104 -17.80 0.39 -8.36
N ALA A 105 -16.63 1.01 -8.50
CA ALA A 105 -16.14 1.48 -9.78
C ALA A 105 -15.97 0.32 -10.79
N LEU A 106 -15.43 -0.80 -10.34
CA LEU A 106 -15.23 -2.00 -11.17
C LEU A 106 -16.51 -2.85 -11.32
N LYS A 107 -17.60 -2.51 -10.63
CA LYS A 107 -18.87 -3.26 -10.61
C LYS A 107 -18.69 -4.74 -10.25
N THR A 108 -17.66 -5.02 -9.42
CA THR A 108 -17.24 -6.37 -9.01
C THR A 108 -16.90 -6.37 -7.53
N PRO A 109 -17.46 -7.30 -6.72
CA PRO A 109 -17.02 -7.45 -5.33
C PRO A 109 -15.53 -7.78 -5.28
N LEU A 110 -14.75 -6.93 -4.59
CA LEU A 110 -13.29 -7.13 -4.55
C LEU A 110 -12.86 -8.44 -3.88
N SER A 111 -13.75 -9.08 -3.09
CA SER A 111 -13.52 -10.43 -2.56
C SER A 111 -13.40 -11.50 -3.64
N GLU A 112 -13.97 -11.31 -4.82
CA GLU A 112 -13.91 -12.26 -5.93
C GLU A 112 -12.57 -12.20 -6.67
N ILE A 113 -11.87 -11.07 -6.56
CA ILE A 113 -10.58 -10.83 -7.22
C ILE A 113 -9.43 -10.60 -6.23
N ALA A 114 -9.65 -10.87 -4.95
CA ALA A 114 -8.60 -10.72 -3.93
C ALA A 114 -7.40 -11.64 -4.24
N ASN A 115 -6.18 -11.11 -4.09
CA ASN A 115 -4.93 -11.77 -4.45
C ASN A 115 -4.78 -12.16 -5.93
N GLN A 116 -5.57 -11.55 -6.82
CA GLN A 116 -5.57 -11.87 -8.24
C GLN A 116 -5.16 -10.66 -9.10
N ARG A 117 -4.72 -10.97 -10.31
CA ARG A 117 -4.47 -10.02 -11.40
C ARG A 117 -5.36 -10.48 -12.55
N VAL A 118 -6.50 -9.80 -12.72
CA VAL A 118 -7.57 -10.22 -13.64
C VAL A 118 -7.52 -9.36 -14.90
N PRO A 119 -7.43 -9.95 -16.09
CA PRO A 119 -7.51 -9.20 -17.35
C PRO A 119 -8.75 -8.30 -17.38
N LEU A 120 -8.59 -7.06 -17.81
CA LEU A 120 -9.73 -6.13 -17.88
C LEU A 120 -10.86 -6.63 -18.80
N ALA A 121 -10.51 -7.44 -19.79
CA ALA A 121 -11.48 -8.07 -20.70
C ALA A 121 -12.46 -9.01 -20.00
N GLU A 122 -12.08 -9.61 -18.88
CA GLU A 122 -12.96 -10.49 -18.10
C GLU A 122 -13.95 -9.70 -17.23
N LEU A 123 -13.54 -8.53 -16.73
CA LEU A 123 -14.36 -7.71 -15.85
C LEU A 123 -15.18 -6.67 -16.62
N LEU A 124 -14.54 -5.98 -17.55
CA LEU A 124 -15.10 -4.84 -18.29
C LEU A 124 -14.72 -4.93 -19.78
N PRO A 125 -15.31 -5.88 -20.56
CA PRO A 125 -14.92 -6.12 -21.97
C PRO A 125 -14.96 -4.87 -22.87
N PRO A 126 -15.95 -3.95 -22.75
CA PRO A 126 -15.94 -2.72 -23.54
C PRO A 126 -14.78 -1.79 -23.22
N ALA A 127 -14.37 -1.72 -21.94
CA ALA A 127 -13.27 -0.90 -21.46
C ALA A 127 -11.91 -1.46 -21.89
N ALA A 128 -11.76 -2.78 -21.93
CA ALA A 128 -10.52 -3.44 -22.31
C ALA A 128 -10.06 -3.06 -23.72
N ARG A 129 -10.99 -2.87 -24.66
CA ARG A 129 -10.68 -2.44 -26.02
C ARG A 129 -10.02 -1.05 -26.09
N ARG A 130 -10.22 -0.21 -25.08
CA ARG A 130 -9.63 1.13 -24.99
C ARG A 130 -8.18 1.10 -24.49
N LEU A 131 -7.76 0.01 -23.84
CA LEU A 131 -6.43 -0.17 -23.24
C LEU A 131 -5.62 -1.23 -24.01
N SER A 132 -5.44 -0.99 -25.32
CA SER A 132 -4.63 -1.86 -26.17
C SER A 132 -3.19 -2.01 -25.65
N PRO A 133 -2.57 -3.21 -25.75
CA PRO A 133 -1.16 -3.42 -25.37
C PRO A 133 -0.16 -2.53 -26.13
N ALA A 134 -0.54 -2.07 -27.31
CA ALA A 134 0.33 -1.31 -28.24
C ALA A 134 0.25 0.22 -28.04
N LEU A 135 -0.47 0.72 -27.04
CA LEU A 135 -0.54 2.15 -26.78
C LEU A 135 0.82 2.73 -26.41
N ASP A 136 1.02 4.01 -26.77
CA ASP A 136 2.07 4.81 -26.14
C ASP A 136 1.78 5.00 -24.64
N PRO A 137 2.78 5.02 -23.75
CA PRO A 137 2.55 5.16 -22.30
C PRO A 137 1.81 6.41 -21.89
N ALA A 138 2.05 7.55 -22.55
CA ALA A 138 1.36 8.81 -22.23
C ALA A 138 -0.11 8.73 -22.67
N GLU A 139 -0.39 8.12 -23.82
CA GLU A 139 -1.74 7.86 -24.29
C GLU A 139 -2.45 6.87 -23.36
N ALA A 140 -1.77 5.79 -22.95
CA ALA A 140 -2.29 4.81 -22.02
C ALA A 140 -2.66 5.44 -20.67
N ALA A 141 -1.81 6.33 -20.13
CA ALA A 141 -2.09 7.06 -18.89
C ALA A 141 -3.36 7.91 -18.99
N GLY A 142 -3.52 8.64 -20.09
CA GLY A 142 -4.74 9.42 -20.36
C GLY A 142 -5.97 8.52 -20.44
N ARG A 143 -5.91 7.42 -21.18
CA ARG A 143 -7.04 6.48 -21.34
C ARG A 143 -7.40 5.75 -20.05
N VAL A 144 -6.41 5.38 -19.23
CA VAL A 144 -6.65 4.79 -17.89
C VAL A 144 -7.40 5.78 -17.01
N LEU A 145 -6.97 7.04 -17.00
CA LEU A 145 -7.60 8.08 -16.18
C LEU A 145 -9.02 8.41 -16.65
N ASP A 146 -9.24 8.54 -17.95
CA ASP A 146 -10.57 8.77 -18.54
C ASP A 146 -11.51 7.62 -18.23
N LEU A 147 -11.01 6.38 -18.35
CA LEU A 147 -11.79 5.19 -18.02
C LEU A 147 -12.19 5.17 -16.53
N VAL A 148 -11.24 5.42 -15.63
CA VAL A 148 -11.51 5.49 -14.18
C VAL A 148 -12.47 6.63 -13.85
N GLY A 149 -12.32 7.80 -14.48
CA GLY A 149 -13.25 8.92 -14.33
C GLY A 149 -14.68 8.55 -14.71
N GLY A 150 -14.86 7.87 -15.84
CA GLY A 150 -16.15 7.35 -16.28
C GLY A 150 -16.74 6.31 -15.31
N LEU A 151 -15.94 5.34 -14.89
CA LEU A 151 -16.38 4.30 -13.94
C LEU A 151 -16.82 4.90 -12.60
N ILE A 152 -16.10 5.91 -12.10
CA ILE A 152 -16.46 6.60 -10.86
C ILE A 152 -17.74 7.41 -11.03
N ALA A 153 -17.89 8.13 -12.15
CA ALA A 153 -19.08 8.93 -12.44
C ALA A 153 -20.34 8.06 -12.55
N GLU A 154 -20.22 6.84 -13.06
CA GLU A 154 -21.31 5.87 -13.15
C GLU A 154 -21.56 5.10 -11.84
N SER A 155 -20.66 5.17 -10.87
CA SER A 155 -20.78 4.44 -9.62
C SER A 155 -21.48 5.26 -8.54
N ALA A 156 -22.25 4.57 -7.67
CA ALA A 156 -22.79 5.18 -6.46
C ALA A 156 -21.78 5.00 -5.31
N PRO A 157 -21.17 6.07 -4.76
CA PRO A 157 -20.18 5.92 -3.71
C PRO A 157 -20.79 5.32 -2.43
N ASP A 158 -20.15 4.30 -1.88
CA ASP A 158 -20.51 3.74 -0.58
C ASP A 158 -19.98 4.63 0.55
N ARG A 159 -20.78 5.65 0.91
CA ARG A 159 -20.42 6.61 1.96
C ARG A 159 -20.20 5.95 3.32
N ALA A 160 -20.94 4.90 3.65
CA ALA A 160 -20.78 4.17 4.91
C ALA A 160 -19.42 3.45 4.93
N MET A 161 -19.05 2.78 3.85
CA MET A 161 -17.74 2.13 3.75
C MET A 161 -16.59 3.13 3.66
N ALA A 162 -16.76 4.25 2.98
CA ALA A 162 -15.77 5.32 2.96
C ALA A 162 -15.51 5.87 4.38
N ARG A 163 -16.57 6.14 5.15
CA ARG A 163 -16.47 6.56 6.56
C ARG A 163 -15.83 5.48 7.42
N ALA A 164 -16.27 4.22 7.29
CA ALA A 164 -15.72 3.08 8.02
C ALA A 164 -14.21 2.89 7.76
N ALA A 165 -13.75 3.02 6.51
CA ALA A 165 -12.33 2.92 6.18
C ALA A 165 -11.48 4.01 6.84
N VAL A 166 -12.04 5.19 7.09
CA VAL A 166 -11.39 6.26 7.87
C VAL A 166 -11.33 5.89 9.35
N LEU A 167 -12.45 5.47 9.92
CA LEU A 167 -12.55 5.10 11.34
C LEU A 167 -11.66 3.92 11.72
N LEU A 168 -11.59 2.90 10.86
CA LEU A 168 -10.74 1.72 11.06
C LEU A 168 -9.22 2.02 11.04
N ARG A 169 -8.81 3.22 10.65
CA ARG A 169 -7.41 3.66 10.79
C ARG A 169 -7.01 3.96 12.23
N ASP A 170 -7.99 4.23 13.09
CA ASP A 170 -7.74 4.32 14.51
C ASP A 170 -7.42 2.92 15.06
N PRO A 171 -6.23 2.73 15.67
CA PRO A 171 -5.86 1.46 16.27
C PRO A 171 -6.82 0.98 17.38
N ALA A 172 -7.45 1.90 18.07
CA ALA A 172 -8.39 1.61 19.14
C ALA A 172 -9.80 1.29 18.64
N ALA A 173 -10.11 1.55 17.35
CA ALA A 173 -11.43 1.30 16.81
C ALA A 173 -11.80 -0.20 16.88
N ARG A 174 -13.03 -0.47 17.30
CA ARG A 174 -13.61 -1.82 17.29
C ARG A 174 -14.56 -1.93 16.10
N ALA A 175 -14.47 -3.04 15.38
CA ALA A 175 -15.27 -3.24 14.17
C ALA A 175 -16.80 -3.13 14.45
N GLU A 176 -17.23 -3.59 15.62
CA GLU A 176 -18.62 -3.52 16.06
C GLU A 176 -19.07 -2.07 16.27
N THR A 177 -18.23 -1.26 16.93
CA THR A 177 -18.48 0.17 17.16
C THR A 177 -18.52 0.94 15.84
N VAL A 178 -17.57 0.65 14.93
CA VAL A 178 -17.53 1.28 13.61
C VAL A 178 -18.78 0.91 12.80
N ALA A 179 -19.22 -0.35 12.84
CA ALA A 179 -20.46 -0.76 12.17
C ALA A 179 -21.66 0.06 12.65
N ALA A 180 -21.83 0.20 13.98
CA ALA A 180 -22.91 0.99 14.56
C ALA A 180 -22.81 2.48 14.16
N GLU A 181 -21.61 3.08 14.20
CA GLU A 181 -21.39 4.49 13.82
C GLU A 181 -21.76 4.79 12.36
N VAL A 182 -21.55 3.82 11.45
CA VAL A 182 -21.92 3.98 10.04
C VAL A 182 -23.35 3.47 9.73
N GLY A 183 -24.15 3.12 10.75
CA GLY A 183 -25.54 2.70 10.60
C GLY A 183 -25.71 1.30 10.00
N LEU A 184 -24.76 0.39 10.21
CA LEU A 184 -24.79 -0.97 9.68
C LEU A 184 -24.82 -2.01 10.80
N SER A 185 -25.57 -3.10 10.60
CA SER A 185 -25.37 -4.29 11.42
C SER A 185 -24.01 -4.92 11.11
N GLU A 186 -23.47 -5.70 12.04
CA GLU A 186 -22.17 -6.39 11.85
C GLU A 186 -22.15 -7.26 10.59
N ARG A 187 -23.27 -7.96 10.32
CA ARG A 187 -23.41 -8.79 9.10
C ARG A 187 -23.39 -7.94 7.82
N GLN A 188 -24.08 -6.81 7.80
CA GLN A 188 -24.07 -5.88 6.67
C GLN A 188 -22.68 -5.27 6.50
N PHE A 189 -22.04 -4.84 7.59
CA PHE A 189 -20.72 -4.27 7.58
C PHE A 189 -19.69 -5.26 7.03
N ARG A 190 -19.71 -6.53 7.49
CA ARG A 190 -18.82 -7.58 6.96
C ARG A 190 -19.01 -7.79 5.47
N ARG A 191 -20.27 -7.92 5.01
CA ARG A 191 -20.58 -8.13 3.58
C ARG A 191 -20.11 -6.95 2.73
N ARG A 192 -20.41 -5.71 3.17
CA ARG A 192 -20.03 -4.50 2.43
C ARG A 192 -18.51 -4.29 2.43
N SER A 193 -17.82 -4.59 3.53
CA SER A 193 -16.37 -4.57 3.61
C SER A 193 -15.73 -5.56 2.63
N GLN A 194 -16.25 -6.77 2.54
CA GLN A 194 -15.78 -7.76 1.57
C GLN A 194 -15.99 -7.29 0.12
N ALA A 195 -17.14 -6.72 -0.19
CA ALA A 195 -17.40 -6.20 -1.53
C ALA A 195 -16.52 -4.99 -1.88
N ALA A 196 -16.30 -4.07 -0.93
CA ALA A 196 -15.64 -2.80 -1.16
C ALA A 196 -14.10 -2.85 -1.04
N ALA A 197 -13.56 -3.70 -0.15
CA ALA A 197 -12.15 -3.79 0.18
C ALA A 197 -11.54 -5.21 -0.01
N GLY A 198 -12.34 -6.19 -0.43
CA GLY A 198 -11.90 -7.56 -0.67
C GLY A 198 -11.85 -8.44 0.57
N TYR A 199 -11.97 -7.90 1.77
CA TYR A 199 -11.92 -8.65 3.01
C TYR A 199 -12.79 -8.05 4.13
N GLY A 200 -13.01 -8.84 5.18
CA GLY A 200 -13.82 -8.40 6.32
C GLY A 200 -13.14 -7.30 7.15
N PRO A 201 -13.91 -6.61 8.03
CA PRO A 201 -13.45 -5.43 8.76
C PRO A 201 -12.18 -5.64 9.59
N LYS A 202 -12.02 -6.81 10.24
CA LYS A 202 -10.84 -7.12 11.05
C LYS A 202 -9.57 -7.23 10.20
N THR A 203 -9.67 -7.86 9.02
CA THR A 203 -8.55 -7.94 8.08
C THR A 203 -8.24 -6.56 7.48
N LEU A 204 -9.27 -5.78 7.15
CA LEU A 204 -9.11 -4.40 6.68
C LEU A 204 -8.35 -3.55 7.73
N GLN A 205 -8.76 -3.59 8.98
CA GLN A 205 -8.09 -2.87 10.07
C GLN A 205 -6.63 -3.33 10.24
N ARG A 206 -6.38 -4.65 10.17
CA ARG A 206 -5.05 -5.23 10.24
C ARG A 206 -4.14 -4.69 9.14
N VAL A 207 -4.61 -4.65 7.89
CA VAL A 207 -3.87 -4.13 6.74
C VAL A 207 -3.64 -2.62 6.87
N LEU A 208 -4.65 -1.85 7.26
CA LEU A 208 -4.52 -0.40 7.48
C LEU A 208 -3.52 -0.05 8.58
N ARG A 209 -3.49 -0.84 9.68
CA ARG A 209 -2.50 -0.70 10.76
C ARG A 209 -1.09 -0.99 10.25
N PHE A 210 -0.92 -2.07 9.50
CA PHE A 210 0.36 -2.42 8.90
C PHE A 210 0.85 -1.34 7.92
N HIS A 211 -0.04 -0.81 7.08
CA HIS A 211 0.30 0.27 6.15
C HIS A 211 0.71 1.56 6.89
N ARG A 212 0.07 1.87 8.03
CA ARG A 212 0.50 2.97 8.89
C ARG A 212 1.92 2.74 9.43
N PHE A 213 2.25 1.53 9.86
CA PHE A 213 3.60 1.17 10.27
C PHE A 213 4.62 1.38 9.14
N VAL A 214 4.33 0.90 7.94
CA VAL A 214 5.20 1.08 6.76
C VAL A 214 5.44 2.56 6.47
N ARG A 215 4.40 3.40 6.52
CA ARG A 215 4.55 4.85 6.33
C ARG A 215 5.43 5.53 7.38
N LEU A 216 5.36 5.10 8.63
CA LEU A 216 6.24 5.61 9.68
C LEU A 216 7.69 5.15 9.48
N LEU A 217 7.89 3.93 8.98
CA LEU A 217 9.22 3.44 8.57
C LEU A 217 9.82 4.31 7.46
N ASP A 218 9.03 4.67 6.46
CA ASP A 218 9.48 5.49 5.32
C ASP A 218 9.77 6.95 5.73
N ALA A 219 9.08 7.46 6.74
CA ALA A 219 9.26 8.81 7.26
C ALA A 219 10.40 8.92 8.31
N ALA A 220 10.93 7.79 8.79
CA ALA A 220 11.98 7.78 9.80
C ALA A 220 13.35 8.15 9.19
N PRO A 221 14.03 9.21 9.67
CA PRO A 221 15.29 9.69 9.08
C PRO A 221 16.49 8.75 9.34
N ASP A 222 16.44 7.92 10.39
CA ASP A 222 17.56 7.09 10.83
C ASP A 222 17.29 5.58 10.81
N PRO A 223 18.33 4.73 10.59
CA PRO A 223 18.17 3.29 10.57
C PRO A 223 17.71 2.77 11.94
N ILE A 224 16.67 1.93 11.93
CA ILE A 224 16.36 1.10 13.09
C ILE A 224 17.57 0.20 13.34
N PRO A 225 18.24 0.25 14.51
CA PRO A 225 19.40 -0.58 14.78
C PRO A 225 19.03 -2.06 14.58
N ALA A 226 19.84 -2.78 13.82
CA ALA A 226 19.76 -4.22 13.81
C ALA A 226 20.06 -4.70 15.24
N LEU A 227 19.09 -5.31 15.90
CA LEU A 227 19.37 -6.13 17.08
C LEU A 227 20.29 -7.25 16.59
N GLY A 228 21.58 -7.12 16.88
CA GLY A 228 22.52 -8.23 16.77
C GLY A 228 21.99 -9.41 17.60
N PRO A 229 22.39 -10.66 17.30
CA PRO A 229 22.03 -11.79 18.14
C PRO A 229 22.40 -11.45 19.57
N THR A 230 21.43 -11.54 20.49
CA THR A 230 21.65 -11.38 21.94
C THR A 230 22.80 -12.31 22.31
N PRO A 231 23.95 -11.83 22.83
CA PRO A 231 24.99 -12.73 23.31
C PRO A 231 24.40 -13.55 24.44
N ALA A 232 24.58 -14.88 24.35
CA ALA A 232 24.21 -15.79 25.42
C ALA A 232 24.90 -15.31 26.73
N PRO A 233 24.22 -15.36 27.89
CA PRO A 233 24.84 -14.96 29.15
C PRO A 233 26.03 -15.91 29.43
N ALA A 234 27.22 -15.32 29.61
CA ALA A 234 28.38 -16.03 30.04
C ALA A 234 28.12 -16.61 31.45
N PRO A 235 28.50 -17.85 31.73
CA PRO A 235 28.36 -18.41 33.07
C PRO A 235 29.38 -17.78 34.03
N GLY A 236 28.88 -17.16 35.09
CA GLY A 236 29.64 -16.81 36.28
C GLY A 236 30.05 -15.35 36.40
N SER A 237 29.21 -14.53 37.01
CA SER A 237 29.65 -13.36 37.78
C SER A 237 28.52 -12.98 38.76
N ALA A 238 28.86 -13.01 40.04
CA ALA A 238 28.01 -12.67 41.17
C ALA A 238 27.82 -11.14 41.31
N PRO A 239 26.85 -10.68 42.12
CA PRO A 239 26.37 -9.29 42.11
C PRO A 239 27.24 -8.36 42.98
N LEU A 240 27.55 -7.18 42.46
CA LEU A 240 28.06 -6.10 43.31
C LEU A 240 27.45 -4.73 42.96
N ALA A 241 26.82 -4.18 44.01
CA ALA A 241 26.78 -2.77 44.43
C ALA A 241 26.07 -1.71 43.55
N ARG A 242 25.04 -1.18 44.20
CA ARG A 242 24.39 0.12 43.98
C ARG A 242 25.40 1.25 43.94
N THR A 243 25.29 2.13 42.91
CA THR A 243 25.70 3.55 43.12
C THR A 243 24.98 4.49 42.12
N ARG A 244 24.28 5.46 42.73
CA ARG A 244 24.02 6.85 42.34
C ARG A 244 23.57 7.21 40.92
N VAL A 245 22.37 7.82 40.89
CA VAL A 245 21.88 8.76 39.89
C VAL A 245 22.76 10.02 39.85
N PRO A 246 23.08 10.56 38.69
CA PRO A 246 23.17 12.00 38.51
C PRO A 246 22.28 12.49 37.33
N ASP A 247 21.55 13.46 37.69
CA ASP A 247 21.16 14.72 37.10
C ASP A 247 21.01 14.87 35.56
N ARG A 248 19.89 15.53 35.24
CA ARG A 248 19.50 16.06 33.95
C ARG A 248 20.51 17.05 33.40
N ALA A 249 20.92 16.91 32.17
CA ALA A 249 20.95 17.96 31.12
C ALA A 249 21.75 17.47 29.92
N HIS A 250 21.22 17.69 28.78
CA HIS A 250 21.66 17.70 27.38
C HIS A 250 20.87 16.71 26.53
N ALA A 251 19.84 17.25 25.90
CA ALA A 251 19.18 16.61 24.77
C ALA A 251 20.17 16.54 23.60
N GLY A 252 20.87 15.43 23.53
CA GLY A 252 21.54 14.98 22.30
C GLY A 252 20.49 14.51 21.29
N PRO A 253 20.83 14.31 20.01
CA PRO A 253 19.90 13.90 18.98
C PRO A 253 19.15 12.65 19.43
N SER A 254 17.81 12.68 19.37
CA SER A 254 16.94 11.63 19.87
C SER A 254 17.31 10.30 19.23
N ALA A 255 17.58 9.30 20.06
CA ALA A 255 17.80 7.93 19.62
C ALA A 255 16.65 7.51 18.68
N PRO A 256 16.93 6.71 17.64
CA PRO A 256 15.91 6.26 16.70
C PRO A 256 14.76 5.59 17.45
N PRO A 257 13.51 5.79 17.03
CA PRO A 257 12.36 5.26 17.76
C PRO A 257 12.51 3.75 17.93
N HIS A 258 12.54 3.31 19.18
CA HIS A 258 12.63 1.89 19.51
C HIS A 258 11.43 1.15 18.89
N LEU A 259 11.63 -0.03 18.30
CA LEU A 259 10.54 -0.82 17.66
C LEU A 259 9.32 -0.98 18.58
N ALA A 260 9.52 -1.05 19.89
CA ALA A 260 8.44 -1.07 20.86
C ALA A 260 7.62 0.22 20.86
N ALA A 261 8.25 1.38 20.72
CA ALA A 261 7.56 2.67 20.64
C ALA A 261 6.78 2.79 19.33
N LEU A 262 7.36 2.34 18.20
CA LEU A 262 6.64 2.26 16.92
C LEU A 262 5.45 1.32 17.00
N ALA A 263 5.61 0.14 17.63
CA ALA A 263 4.52 -0.80 17.83
C ALA A 263 3.36 -0.15 18.58
N ALA A 264 3.64 0.51 19.70
CA ALA A 264 2.63 1.23 20.48
C ALA A 264 1.97 2.35 19.68
N GLN A 265 2.75 3.15 18.95
CA GLN A 265 2.27 4.28 18.15
C GLN A 265 1.28 3.85 17.06
N VAL A 266 1.46 2.66 16.48
CA VAL A 266 0.57 2.12 15.43
C VAL A 266 -0.51 1.21 15.99
N GLY A 267 -0.53 0.96 17.31
CA GLY A 267 -1.57 0.19 18.00
C GLY A 267 -1.36 -1.32 17.97
N TYR A 268 -0.11 -1.78 17.94
CA TYR A 268 0.22 -3.16 18.29
C TYR A 268 0.40 -3.29 19.81
N ALA A 269 0.01 -4.43 20.37
CA ALA A 269 0.11 -4.66 21.81
C ALA A 269 1.56 -4.61 22.31
N ASP A 270 2.49 -5.12 21.51
CA ASP A 270 3.92 -5.19 21.80
C ASP A 270 4.76 -5.34 20.52
N GLN A 271 6.08 -5.33 20.65
CA GLN A 271 7.01 -5.53 19.56
C GLN A 271 6.90 -6.93 18.91
N ALA A 272 6.58 -7.95 19.70
CA ALA A 272 6.43 -9.33 19.18
C ALA A 272 5.19 -9.43 18.29
N HIS A 273 4.09 -8.76 18.67
CA HIS A 273 2.88 -8.65 17.85
C HIS A 273 3.20 -7.92 16.53
N LEU A 274 3.87 -6.76 16.58
CA LEU A 274 4.32 -6.06 15.37
C LEU A 274 5.18 -6.98 14.49
N THR A 275 6.13 -7.72 15.07
CA THR A 275 7.03 -8.59 14.31
C THR A 275 6.27 -9.72 13.60
N ARG A 276 5.32 -10.37 14.28
CA ARG A 276 4.46 -11.42 13.69
C ARG A 276 3.63 -10.87 12.54
N GLU A 277 2.96 -9.73 12.75
CA GLU A 277 2.11 -9.10 11.75
C GLU A 277 2.92 -8.60 10.53
N CYS A 278 4.06 -7.96 10.78
CA CYS A 278 4.98 -7.51 9.73
C CYS A 278 5.46 -8.71 8.89
N SER A 279 5.89 -9.80 9.52
CA SER A 279 6.33 -11.00 8.81
C SER A 279 5.20 -11.62 7.99
N ALA A 280 4.00 -11.70 8.53
CA ALA A 280 2.85 -12.25 7.82
C ALA A 280 2.42 -11.40 6.60
N LEU A 281 2.50 -10.05 6.69
CA LEU A 281 2.01 -9.14 5.65
C LEU A 281 3.09 -8.71 4.66
N SER A 282 4.38 -8.86 5.00
CA SER A 282 5.49 -8.46 4.12
C SER A 282 6.46 -9.58 3.75
N GLY A 283 6.44 -10.67 4.48
CA GLY A 283 7.47 -11.71 4.40
C GLY A 283 8.80 -11.32 5.05
N PHE A 284 8.85 -10.19 5.78
CA PHE A 284 10.06 -9.68 6.43
C PHE A 284 9.83 -9.32 7.88
N THR A 285 10.87 -9.42 8.71
CA THR A 285 10.87 -8.76 10.01
C THR A 285 10.88 -7.23 9.84
N PRO A 286 10.43 -6.45 10.85
CA PRO A 286 10.46 -4.99 10.78
C PRO A 286 11.82 -4.40 10.38
N ALA A 287 12.90 -4.91 10.93
CA ALA A 287 14.26 -4.45 10.62
C ALA A 287 14.70 -4.82 9.18
N ALA A 288 14.32 -6.01 8.70
CA ALA A 288 14.61 -6.42 7.33
C ALA A 288 13.79 -5.60 6.32
N LEU A 289 12.50 -5.34 6.62
CA LEU A 289 11.64 -4.50 5.78
C LEU A 289 12.19 -3.08 5.69
N ALA A 290 12.63 -2.49 6.81
CA ALA A 290 13.26 -1.17 6.83
C ALA A 290 14.50 -1.09 5.93
N ARG A 291 15.33 -2.13 5.91
CA ARG A 291 16.51 -2.20 5.00
C ARG A 291 16.10 -2.24 3.54
N VAL A 292 15.18 -3.15 3.18
CA VAL A 292 14.69 -3.30 1.80
C VAL A 292 14.09 -2.00 1.27
N ARG A 293 13.39 -1.24 2.11
CA ARG A 293 12.73 0.01 1.68
C ARG A 293 13.72 1.14 1.48
N ARG A 294 14.75 1.25 2.31
CA ARG A 294 15.81 2.27 2.15
C ARG A 294 16.63 2.10 0.87
N THR A 295 16.98 0.86 0.53
CA THR A 295 17.70 0.57 -0.74
C THR A 295 16.91 1.01 -1.98
N ARG A 296 15.61 1.32 -1.86
CA ARG A 296 14.75 1.77 -2.95
C ARG A 296 14.58 3.28 -3.04
N GLN A 297 14.96 4.01 -2.01
CA GLN A 297 14.80 5.48 -1.95
C GLN A 297 16.11 6.22 -2.27
N GLY A 298 17.26 5.55 -2.28
CA GLY A 298 18.56 6.04 -2.69
C GLY A 298 18.95 5.51 -4.06
#